data_47c9259e2a5461e0a372c3c9d0dcb88b
#
_entry.id   47c9259e2a5461e0a372c3c9d0dcb88b
#
_cell.length_a   1.000
_cell.length_b   1.000
_cell.length_c   1.000
_cell.angle_alpha   90.00
_cell.angle_beta   90.00
_cell.angle_gamma   90.00
#
_symmetry.space_group_name_H-M   'P 1'
#
loop_
_entity.id
_entity.type
_entity.pdbx_description
1 polymer ?
#
loop_
_entity_poly.entity_id
_entity_poly.type
_entity_poly.pdbx_seq_one_letter_code
_entity_poly.pdbx_strand_id
1 'polypeptide(L)'
;MKISVSSYSYSALGTDDFSRMRLAKEMGFDGIEFAEINPAEGVSKADHAKALKALSDELSLPITNYAIGADFINKDCDSEIERLKGEIDIAEILGVRVMRHDASGGPEEERFSLDGFEKYLPTLVKGCRAVTEYAATKGIRTSVENHGYFYQQSDRVEALMKAVDHENFGWLVDIGNFMCADENPLDAVKVGVNYIAYAHVKDFYYKDKSEARPDGYFRTRADNHLCGSVLGDGVVPVKECLDLIKGVGYDSWVTLEY
;
A
#
# COMPACT_ATOMS: atom_id res chain seq x y z
N MET A 1 13.48 9.62 -9.15
CA MET A 1 12.20 8.92 -8.87
C MET A 1 11.27 9.17 -10.03
N LYS A 2 10.47 8.17 -10.44
CA LYS A 2 9.41 8.25 -11.44
C LYS A 2 8.05 8.33 -10.74
N ILE A 3 7.06 8.91 -11.40
CA ILE A 3 5.74 9.15 -10.81
C ILE A 3 4.73 8.18 -11.42
N SER A 4 4.09 7.38 -10.57
CA SER A 4 2.95 6.54 -10.95
C SER A 4 1.67 6.94 -10.21
N VAL A 5 0.55 6.37 -10.61
CA VAL A 5 -0.74 6.58 -9.96
C VAL A 5 -1.33 5.23 -9.57
N SER A 6 -1.94 5.17 -8.39
CA SER A 6 -2.72 3.99 -7.99
C SER A 6 -4.05 3.94 -8.73
N SER A 7 -4.43 2.76 -9.23
CA SER A 7 -5.75 2.52 -9.82
C SER A 7 -6.88 2.81 -8.85
N TYR A 8 -6.61 2.79 -7.54
CA TYR A 8 -7.55 3.19 -6.49
C TYR A 8 -8.04 4.63 -6.68
N SER A 9 -7.15 5.56 -7.11
CA SER A 9 -7.48 6.96 -7.35
C SER A 9 -8.58 7.17 -8.41
N TYR A 10 -8.85 6.17 -9.23
CA TYR A 10 -9.91 6.19 -10.24
C TYR A 10 -11.20 5.47 -9.80
N SER A 11 -11.28 4.97 -8.56
CA SER A 11 -12.40 4.14 -8.09
C SER A 11 -13.74 4.85 -8.19
N ALA A 12 -13.78 6.15 -7.90
CA ALA A 12 -15.00 6.97 -7.98
C ALA A 12 -15.52 7.15 -9.42
N LEU A 13 -14.69 6.89 -10.44
CA LEU A 13 -15.10 7.03 -11.85
C LEU A 13 -15.88 5.80 -12.36
N GLY A 14 -15.90 4.68 -11.62
CA GLY A 14 -16.58 3.46 -12.03
C GLY A 14 -16.01 2.82 -13.32
N THR A 15 -14.76 3.11 -13.66
CA THR A 15 -14.09 2.63 -14.88
C THR A 15 -13.43 1.27 -14.66
N ASP A 16 -13.30 0.49 -15.74
CA ASP A 16 -12.54 -0.76 -15.74
C ASP A 16 -11.01 -0.52 -15.72
N ASP A 17 -10.25 -1.59 -15.48
CA ASP A 17 -8.80 -1.53 -15.34
C ASP A 17 -8.09 -1.05 -16.61
N PHE A 18 -8.60 -1.41 -17.80
CA PHE A 18 -8.04 -0.94 -19.08
C PHE A 18 -8.24 0.56 -19.30
N SER A 19 -9.42 1.06 -18.93
CA SER A 19 -9.73 2.50 -18.97
C SER A 19 -8.86 3.28 -18.00
N ARG A 20 -8.61 2.76 -16.79
CA ARG A 20 -7.71 3.37 -15.81
C ARG A 20 -6.29 3.48 -16.34
N MET A 21 -5.78 2.44 -17.02
CA MET A 21 -4.46 2.50 -17.66
C MET A 21 -4.39 3.58 -18.74
N ARG A 22 -5.41 3.68 -19.60
CA ARG A 22 -5.45 4.71 -20.65
C ARG A 22 -5.49 6.12 -20.07
N LEU A 23 -6.32 6.33 -19.02
CA LEU A 23 -6.38 7.59 -18.29
C LEU A 23 -5.03 7.94 -17.65
N ALA A 24 -4.37 7.02 -16.98
CA ALA A 24 -3.06 7.24 -16.40
C ALA A 24 -2.04 7.68 -17.48
N LYS A 25 -2.06 7.05 -18.65
CA LYS A 25 -1.20 7.43 -19.78
C LYS A 25 -1.55 8.82 -20.32
N GLU A 26 -2.82 9.12 -20.51
CA GLU A 26 -3.31 10.42 -20.98
C GLU A 26 -2.95 11.55 -20.03
N MET A 27 -3.03 11.30 -18.74
CA MET A 27 -2.66 12.25 -17.67
C MET A 27 -1.14 12.44 -17.55
N GLY A 28 -0.32 11.66 -18.26
CA GLY A 28 1.13 11.83 -18.32
C GLY A 28 1.90 11.15 -17.19
N PHE A 29 1.31 10.18 -16.47
CA PHE A 29 2.04 9.38 -15.49
C PHE A 29 3.07 8.47 -16.16
N ASP A 30 4.18 8.23 -15.47
CA ASP A 30 5.25 7.33 -15.91
C ASP A 30 4.90 5.85 -15.76
N GLY A 31 3.89 5.52 -14.93
CA GLY A 31 3.44 4.17 -14.66
C GLY A 31 2.11 4.12 -13.92
N ILE A 32 1.59 2.92 -13.71
CA ILE A 32 0.37 2.68 -12.93
C ILE A 32 0.61 1.56 -11.92
N GLU A 33 0.05 1.70 -10.71
CA GLU A 33 -0.10 0.64 -9.74
C GLU A 33 -1.53 0.09 -9.80
N PHE A 34 -1.71 -1.22 -9.71
CA PHE A 34 -3.03 -1.80 -9.50
C PHE A 34 -3.29 -2.12 -8.03
N ALA A 35 -4.30 -1.47 -7.46
CA ALA A 35 -4.94 -1.87 -6.20
C ALA A 35 -6.00 -2.92 -6.55
N GLU A 36 -5.61 -4.19 -6.58
CA GLU A 36 -6.37 -5.33 -7.09
C GLU A 36 -6.79 -5.16 -8.57
N ILE A 37 -6.91 -6.26 -9.29
CA ILE A 37 -7.46 -6.25 -10.65
C ILE A 37 -8.82 -6.92 -10.68
N ASN A 38 -9.72 -6.40 -11.50
CA ASN A 38 -11.14 -6.80 -11.52
C ASN A 38 -11.53 -7.34 -12.89
N PRO A 39 -11.36 -8.65 -13.14
CA PRO A 39 -11.74 -9.28 -14.40
C PRO A 39 -13.26 -9.22 -14.63
N ALA A 40 -13.66 -9.08 -15.88
CA ALA A 40 -15.06 -9.20 -16.27
C ALA A 40 -15.58 -10.62 -15.98
N GLU A 41 -16.90 -10.76 -15.88
CA GLU A 41 -17.55 -12.06 -15.67
C GLU A 41 -17.10 -13.09 -16.74
N GLY A 42 -16.71 -14.28 -16.29
CA GLY A 42 -16.23 -15.36 -17.15
C GLY A 42 -14.77 -15.26 -17.60
N VAL A 43 -14.04 -14.20 -17.22
CA VAL A 43 -12.61 -14.05 -17.51
C VAL A 43 -11.80 -14.48 -16.30
N SER A 44 -10.78 -15.33 -16.49
CA SER A 44 -9.89 -15.69 -15.40
C SER A 44 -9.01 -14.49 -15.01
N LYS A 45 -8.61 -14.38 -13.72
CA LYS A 45 -7.71 -13.34 -13.24
C LYS A 45 -6.38 -13.37 -13.99
N ALA A 46 -5.88 -14.55 -14.32
CA ALA A 46 -4.64 -14.74 -15.09
C ALA A 46 -4.76 -14.22 -16.53
N ASP A 47 -5.89 -14.46 -17.22
CA ASP A 47 -6.08 -13.97 -18.59
C ASP A 47 -6.30 -12.45 -18.62
N HIS A 48 -6.99 -11.92 -17.60
CA HIS A 48 -7.13 -10.47 -17.41
C HIS A 48 -5.75 -9.81 -17.17
N ALA A 49 -4.91 -10.41 -16.31
CA ALA A 49 -3.55 -9.93 -16.04
C ALA A 49 -2.66 -9.94 -17.30
N LYS A 50 -2.75 -11.00 -18.14
CA LYS A 50 -2.05 -11.04 -19.44
C LYS A 50 -2.49 -9.92 -20.37
N ALA A 51 -3.81 -9.65 -20.43
CA ALA A 51 -4.36 -8.58 -21.26
C ALA A 51 -3.92 -7.19 -20.76
N LEU A 52 -3.89 -6.97 -19.45
CA LEU A 52 -3.36 -5.73 -18.85
C LEU A 52 -1.87 -5.57 -19.13
N LYS A 53 -1.08 -6.66 -19.04
CA LYS A 53 0.36 -6.62 -19.38
C LYS A 53 0.57 -6.28 -20.83
N ALA A 54 -0.22 -6.85 -21.75
CA ALA A 54 -0.15 -6.53 -23.18
C ALA A 54 -0.47 -5.04 -23.45
N LEU A 55 -1.51 -4.49 -22.79
CA LEU A 55 -1.83 -3.06 -22.87
C LEU A 55 -0.73 -2.19 -22.27
N SER A 56 -0.12 -2.61 -21.17
CA SER A 56 1.04 -1.93 -20.56
C SER A 56 2.17 -1.76 -21.55
N ASP A 57 2.48 -2.83 -22.30
CA ASP A 57 3.54 -2.82 -23.32
C ASP A 57 3.16 -1.93 -24.51
N GLU A 58 1.91 -2.01 -24.99
CA GLU A 58 1.38 -1.17 -26.08
C GLU A 58 1.48 0.33 -25.73
N LEU A 59 1.05 0.70 -24.52
CA LEU A 59 1.06 2.09 -24.05
C LEU A 59 2.45 2.58 -23.62
N SER A 60 3.43 1.69 -23.49
CA SER A 60 4.69 1.97 -22.80
C SER A 60 4.43 2.61 -21.43
N LEU A 61 3.51 2.03 -20.68
CA LEU A 61 3.12 2.43 -19.31
C LEU A 61 3.32 1.24 -18.38
N PRO A 62 4.47 1.12 -17.70
CA PRO A 62 4.74 -0.02 -16.83
C PRO A 62 3.75 -0.11 -15.66
N ILE A 63 3.36 -1.36 -15.32
CA ILE A 63 2.69 -1.65 -14.06
C ILE A 63 3.77 -1.69 -12.99
N THR A 64 3.68 -0.80 -12.01
CA THR A 64 4.78 -0.51 -11.08
C THR A 64 4.73 -1.31 -9.80
N ASN A 65 3.53 -1.66 -9.35
CA ASN A 65 3.25 -2.43 -8.16
C ASN A 65 1.88 -3.10 -8.30
N TYR A 66 1.67 -4.18 -7.55
CA TYR A 66 0.38 -4.84 -7.39
C TYR A 66 0.04 -4.87 -5.91
N ALA A 67 -1.01 -4.15 -5.50
CA ALA A 67 -1.39 -3.97 -4.11
C ALA A 67 -2.64 -4.81 -3.78
N ILE A 68 -2.53 -5.70 -2.80
CA ILE A 68 -3.57 -6.68 -2.42
C ILE A 68 -3.88 -6.58 -0.94
N GLY A 69 -5.18 -6.61 -0.62
CA GLY A 69 -5.62 -6.78 0.77
C GLY A 69 -5.28 -8.18 1.30
N ALA A 70 -4.88 -8.26 2.59
CA ALA A 70 -4.62 -9.51 3.28
C ALA A 70 -4.99 -9.41 4.77
N ASP A 71 -5.28 -10.55 5.39
CA ASP A 71 -5.60 -10.61 6.81
C ASP A 71 -5.19 -11.95 7.42
N PHE A 72 -4.01 -11.98 8.06
CA PHE A 72 -3.49 -13.17 8.71
C PHE A 72 -4.04 -13.41 10.13
N ILE A 73 -4.79 -12.44 10.69
CA ILE A 73 -5.32 -12.53 12.06
C ILE A 73 -6.76 -13.03 12.06
N ASN A 74 -7.63 -12.41 11.25
CA ASN A 74 -9.06 -12.70 11.26
C ASN A 74 -9.46 -13.83 10.33
N LYS A 75 -8.55 -14.27 9.46
CA LYS A 75 -8.72 -15.44 8.58
C LYS A 75 -7.80 -16.58 9.03
N ASP A 76 -8.05 -17.77 8.51
CA ASP A 76 -7.08 -18.86 8.64
C ASP A 76 -5.77 -18.49 7.95
N CYS A 77 -4.70 -18.38 8.73
CA CYS A 77 -3.41 -17.87 8.27
C CYS A 77 -2.83 -18.70 7.12
N ASP A 78 -2.96 -20.02 7.17
CA ASP A 78 -2.41 -20.90 6.13
C ASP A 78 -3.20 -20.79 4.83
N SER A 79 -4.52 -20.68 4.91
CA SER A 79 -5.39 -20.44 3.75
C SER A 79 -5.09 -19.07 3.11
N GLU A 80 -4.84 -18.04 3.93
CA GLU A 80 -4.53 -16.70 3.43
C GLU A 80 -3.14 -16.66 2.77
N ILE A 81 -2.16 -17.40 3.30
CA ILE A 81 -0.84 -17.59 2.66
C ILE A 81 -1.02 -18.20 1.26
N GLU A 82 -1.79 -19.30 1.13
CA GLU A 82 -2.01 -19.94 -0.17
C GLU A 82 -2.73 -19.01 -1.17
N ARG A 83 -3.71 -18.24 -0.70
CA ARG A 83 -4.36 -17.22 -1.52
C ARG A 83 -3.36 -16.19 -2.05
N LEU A 84 -2.49 -15.67 -1.17
CA LEU A 84 -1.48 -14.68 -1.55
C LEU A 84 -0.41 -15.22 -2.48
N LYS A 85 -0.05 -16.52 -2.37
CA LYS A 85 0.81 -17.16 -3.38
C LYS A 85 0.17 -17.13 -4.77
N GLY A 86 -1.15 -17.36 -4.87
CA GLY A 86 -1.88 -17.19 -6.12
C GLY A 86 -1.84 -15.75 -6.64
N GLU A 87 -1.92 -14.75 -5.75
CA GLU A 87 -1.77 -13.33 -6.15
C GLU A 87 -0.35 -12.99 -6.59
N ILE A 88 0.67 -13.65 -6.03
CA ILE A 88 2.07 -13.50 -6.51
C ILE A 88 2.21 -14.06 -7.93
N ASP A 89 1.55 -15.16 -8.27
CA ASP A 89 1.53 -15.67 -9.65
C ASP A 89 0.87 -14.69 -10.62
N ILE A 90 -0.17 -13.97 -10.18
CA ILE A 90 -0.76 -12.86 -10.93
C ILE A 90 0.22 -11.69 -11.06
N ALA A 91 0.91 -11.32 -9.99
CA ALA A 91 1.93 -10.27 -10.00
C ALA A 91 3.08 -10.59 -10.99
N GLU A 92 3.49 -11.86 -11.07
CA GLU A 92 4.46 -12.33 -12.07
C GLU A 92 3.96 -12.10 -13.51
N ILE A 93 2.69 -12.45 -13.80
CA ILE A 93 2.06 -12.23 -15.11
C ILE A 93 1.99 -10.72 -15.44
N LEU A 94 1.65 -9.88 -14.47
CA LEU A 94 1.63 -8.41 -14.63
C LEU A 94 3.04 -7.83 -14.86
N GLY A 95 4.10 -8.60 -14.54
CA GLY A 95 5.49 -8.20 -14.72
C GLY A 95 5.99 -7.20 -13.69
N VAL A 96 5.35 -7.11 -12.52
CA VAL A 96 5.77 -6.22 -11.44
C VAL A 96 7.00 -6.76 -10.70
N ARG A 97 7.78 -5.86 -10.12
CA ARG A 97 8.96 -6.19 -9.31
C ARG A 97 8.68 -6.07 -7.82
N VAL A 98 7.61 -5.39 -7.46
CA VAL A 98 7.17 -5.21 -6.08
C VAL A 98 5.69 -5.57 -6.00
N MET A 99 5.31 -6.28 -4.95
CA MET A 99 3.93 -6.57 -4.60
C MET A 99 3.69 -6.14 -3.16
N ARG A 100 2.72 -5.26 -2.94
CA ARG A 100 2.28 -4.90 -1.61
C ARG A 100 1.13 -5.82 -1.19
N HIS A 101 1.17 -6.32 0.02
CA HIS A 101 0.01 -6.93 0.67
C HIS A 101 -0.21 -6.32 2.05
N ASP A 102 -1.46 -6.30 2.52
CA ASP A 102 -1.71 -6.01 3.93
C ASP A 102 -1.23 -7.19 4.80
N ALA A 103 -1.15 -6.98 6.10
CA ALA A 103 -0.91 -8.06 7.04
C ALA A 103 -2.19 -8.38 7.85
N SER A 104 -2.90 -7.35 8.31
CA SER A 104 -4.23 -7.43 8.92
C SER A 104 -4.75 -6.04 9.27
N GLY A 105 -6.07 -5.84 9.25
CA GLY A 105 -6.73 -4.68 9.85
C GLY A 105 -6.84 -4.78 11.38
N GLY A 106 -6.36 -5.87 11.97
CA GLY A 106 -6.54 -6.21 13.37
C GLY A 106 -7.95 -6.73 13.68
N PRO A 107 -8.15 -7.29 14.87
CA PRO A 107 -9.50 -7.62 15.34
C PRO A 107 -10.36 -6.35 15.44
N GLU A 108 -11.64 -6.46 15.11
CA GLU A 108 -12.53 -5.31 15.03
C GLU A 108 -12.56 -4.51 16.35
N GLU A 109 -12.58 -5.22 17.49
CA GLU A 109 -12.62 -4.61 18.83
C GLU A 109 -11.28 -3.94 19.22
N GLU A 110 -10.17 -4.36 18.63
CA GLU A 110 -8.82 -3.87 18.91
C GLU A 110 -8.24 -2.98 17.81
N ARG A 111 -8.99 -2.74 16.72
CA ARG A 111 -8.51 -2.04 15.53
C ARG A 111 -7.85 -0.67 15.84
N PHE A 112 -8.39 0.04 16.82
CA PHE A 112 -7.89 1.35 17.25
C PHE A 112 -7.07 1.29 18.54
N SER A 113 -6.84 0.08 19.09
CA SER A 113 -6.08 -0.07 20.34
C SER A 113 -4.60 0.25 20.14
N LEU A 114 -4.03 0.87 21.17
CA LEU A 114 -2.57 1.06 21.28
C LEU A 114 -1.88 -0.16 21.91
N ASP A 115 -2.63 -1.06 22.52
CA ASP A 115 -2.12 -2.22 23.24
C ASP A 115 -2.38 -3.52 22.46
N GLY A 116 -1.67 -4.58 22.81
CA GLY A 116 -1.99 -5.94 22.39
C GLY A 116 -1.44 -6.35 21.02
N PHE A 117 -0.68 -5.49 20.33
CA PHE A 117 -0.08 -5.83 19.02
C PHE A 117 0.87 -7.04 19.11
N GLU A 118 1.66 -7.13 20.19
CA GLU A 118 2.70 -8.14 20.38
C GLU A 118 2.15 -9.57 20.36
N LYS A 119 0.91 -9.78 20.82
CA LYS A 119 0.29 -11.11 20.81
C LYS A 119 0.00 -11.63 19.40
N TYR A 120 -0.17 -10.73 18.43
CA TYR A 120 -0.45 -11.08 17.03
C TYR A 120 0.80 -11.11 16.16
N LEU A 121 1.89 -10.50 16.60
CA LEU A 121 3.14 -10.41 15.85
C LEU A 121 3.64 -11.76 15.32
N PRO A 122 3.63 -12.87 16.10
CA PRO A 122 4.05 -14.19 15.58
C PRO A 122 3.22 -14.67 14.38
N THR A 123 1.91 -14.42 14.38
CA THR A 123 1.03 -14.80 13.26
C THR A 123 1.29 -13.94 12.02
N LEU A 124 1.47 -12.63 12.21
CA LEU A 124 1.82 -11.71 11.13
C LEU A 124 3.18 -12.08 10.50
N VAL A 125 4.17 -12.41 11.33
CA VAL A 125 5.50 -12.84 10.88
C VAL A 125 5.41 -14.16 10.08
N LYS A 126 4.66 -15.14 10.56
CA LYS A 126 4.42 -16.40 9.84
C LYS A 126 3.88 -16.13 8.44
N GLY A 127 2.81 -15.33 8.34
CA GLY A 127 2.16 -14.99 7.09
C GLY A 127 3.09 -14.24 6.13
N CYS A 128 3.65 -13.12 6.60
CA CYS A 128 4.53 -12.27 5.79
C CYS A 128 5.77 -13.04 5.30
N ARG A 129 6.43 -13.81 6.16
CA ARG A 129 7.62 -14.59 5.79
C ARG A 129 7.31 -15.64 4.72
N ALA A 130 6.26 -16.45 4.89
CA ALA A 130 5.88 -17.47 3.93
C ALA A 130 5.54 -16.89 2.54
N VAL A 131 4.83 -15.76 2.51
CA VAL A 131 4.50 -15.04 1.28
C VAL A 131 5.77 -14.46 0.63
N THR A 132 6.66 -13.87 1.43
CA THR A 132 7.92 -13.30 0.96
C THR A 132 8.86 -14.35 0.37
N GLU A 133 9.00 -15.50 1.04
CA GLU A 133 9.83 -16.61 0.56
C GLU A 133 9.33 -17.12 -0.80
N TYR A 134 8.02 -17.26 -0.97
CA TYR A 134 7.45 -17.65 -2.26
C TYR A 134 7.69 -16.59 -3.34
N ALA A 135 7.44 -15.30 -3.05
CA ALA A 135 7.66 -14.20 -3.97
C ALA A 135 9.13 -14.07 -4.41
N ALA A 136 10.08 -14.38 -3.51
CA ALA A 136 11.49 -14.38 -3.83
C ALA A 136 11.83 -15.40 -4.95
N THR A 137 11.14 -16.55 -5.00
CA THR A 137 11.31 -17.53 -6.09
C THR A 137 10.88 -17.01 -7.46
N LYS A 138 10.04 -15.95 -7.48
CA LYS A 138 9.55 -15.27 -8.69
C LYS A 138 10.30 -13.99 -9.00
N GLY A 139 11.29 -13.61 -8.21
CA GLY A 139 12.01 -12.33 -8.33
C GLY A 139 11.15 -11.10 -8.01
N ILE A 140 10.12 -11.27 -7.18
CA ILE A 140 9.21 -10.22 -6.73
C ILE A 140 9.51 -9.92 -5.26
N ARG A 141 9.78 -8.65 -4.94
CA ARG A 141 9.91 -8.18 -3.57
C ARG A 141 8.53 -7.93 -2.97
N THR A 142 8.25 -8.46 -1.79
CA THR A 142 7.02 -8.15 -1.07
C THR A 142 7.19 -6.96 -0.15
N SER A 143 6.10 -6.26 0.10
CA SER A 143 6.05 -5.18 1.08
C SER A 143 4.71 -5.16 1.80
N VAL A 144 4.73 -4.66 3.03
CA VAL A 144 3.51 -4.22 3.73
C VAL A 144 3.47 -2.70 3.75
N GLU A 145 2.28 -2.15 3.92
CA GLU A 145 2.07 -0.71 4.03
C GLU A 145 1.65 -0.35 5.45
N ASN A 146 1.97 0.84 5.92
CA ASN A 146 1.40 1.44 7.12
C ASN A 146 -0.08 1.79 6.85
N HIS A 147 -0.96 0.79 6.93
CA HIS A 147 -2.36 0.87 6.55
C HIS A 147 -3.27 0.13 7.54
N GLY A 148 -4.55 0.54 7.66
CA GLY A 148 -5.58 -0.22 8.36
C GLY A 148 -5.67 0.00 9.88
N TYR A 149 -5.07 1.03 10.43
CA TYR A 149 -5.05 1.43 11.86
C TYR A 149 -4.28 0.49 12.79
N PHE A 150 -4.54 -0.82 12.76
CA PHE A 150 -4.03 -1.76 13.76
C PHE A 150 -2.50 -1.85 13.81
N TYR A 151 -1.83 -1.96 12.67
CA TYR A 151 -0.36 -1.95 12.59
C TYR A 151 0.20 -0.75 11.82
N GLN A 152 -0.58 0.32 11.69
CA GLN A 152 -0.27 1.48 10.87
C GLN A 152 0.82 2.39 11.45
N GLN A 153 1.01 2.39 12.78
CA GLN A 153 2.07 3.17 13.42
C GLN A 153 3.45 2.66 13.04
N SER A 154 4.40 3.60 12.97
CA SER A 154 5.76 3.32 12.52
C SER A 154 6.48 2.29 13.39
N ASP A 155 6.30 2.33 14.70
CA ASP A 155 6.88 1.37 15.64
C ASP A 155 6.36 -0.07 15.44
N ARG A 156 5.08 -0.24 15.10
CA ARG A 156 4.47 -1.54 14.83
C ARG A 156 4.93 -2.13 13.51
N VAL A 157 4.97 -1.29 12.46
CA VAL A 157 5.50 -1.73 11.17
C VAL A 157 6.98 -2.05 11.29
N GLU A 158 7.75 -1.25 12.02
CA GLU A 158 9.17 -1.53 12.27
C GLU A 158 9.36 -2.84 13.04
N ALA A 159 8.54 -3.09 14.06
CA ALA A 159 8.56 -4.37 14.80
C ALA A 159 8.31 -5.57 13.86
N LEU A 160 7.36 -5.44 12.93
CA LEU A 160 7.09 -6.46 11.93
C LEU A 160 8.29 -6.64 10.98
N MET A 161 8.88 -5.53 10.48
CA MET A 161 10.08 -5.58 9.63
C MET A 161 11.22 -6.36 10.30
N LYS A 162 11.54 -6.00 11.55
CA LYS A 162 12.59 -6.64 12.34
C LYS A 162 12.31 -8.13 12.63
N ALA A 163 11.05 -8.47 12.86
CA ALA A 163 10.67 -9.85 13.19
C ALA A 163 10.59 -10.77 11.97
N VAL A 164 10.16 -10.25 10.82
CA VAL A 164 10.20 -10.98 9.54
C VAL A 164 11.65 -11.19 9.10
N ASP A 165 12.51 -10.18 9.22
CA ASP A 165 13.95 -10.23 8.95
C ASP A 165 14.30 -11.01 7.67
N HIS A 166 13.84 -10.51 6.52
CA HIS A 166 14.05 -11.12 5.22
C HIS A 166 14.41 -10.07 4.17
N GLU A 167 15.49 -10.26 3.42
CA GLU A 167 16.00 -9.30 2.44
C GLU A 167 14.98 -8.93 1.34
N ASN A 168 14.11 -9.88 0.99
CA ASN A 168 13.07 -9.69 -0.03
C ASN A 168 11.76 -9.11 0.54
N PHE A 169 11.71 -8.77 1.85
CA PHE A 169 10.61 -8.09 2.50
C PHE A 169 10.92 -6.62 2.70
N GLY A 170 9.93 -5.76 2.58
CA GLY A 170 10.14 -4.33 2.76
C GLY A 170 8.87 -3.58 3.18
N TRP A 171 9.02 -2.28 3.27
CA TRP A 171 7.93 -1.38 3.64
C TRP A 171 7.53 -0.51 2.44
N LEU A 172 6.27 -0.56 2.05
CA LEU A 172 5.66 0.50 1.24
C LEU A 172 5.33 1.65 2.19
N VAL A 173 6.14 2.69 2.15
CA VAL A 173 5.97 3.88 3.00
C VAL A 173 4.95 4.80 2.37
N ASP A 174 3.75 4.85 2.95
CA ASP A 174 2.75 5.86 2.62
C ASP A 174 2.90 7.04 3.60
N ILE A 175 3.30 8.19 3.06
CA ILE A 175 3.59 9.36 3.89
C ILE A 175 2.36 9.98 4.55
N GLY A 176 1.18 9.83 3.96
CA GLY A 176 -0.08 10.39 4.47
C GLY A 176 -0.75 9.48 5.49
N ASN A 177 -0.66 8.16 5.34
CA ASN A 177 -1.33 7.20 6.20
C ASN A 177 -0.92 7.28 7.68
N PHE A 178 0.26 7.81 7.99
CA PHE A 178 0.66 8.06 9.38
C PHE A 178 -0.30 9.00 10.12
N MET A 179 -0.91 9.96 9.41
CA MET A 179 -1.95 10.84 9.97
C MET A 179 -3.17 10.08 10.48
N CYS A 180 -3.53 8.95 9.86
CA CYS A 180 -4.65 8.12 10.31
C CYS A 180 -4.38 7.50 11.69
N ALA A 181 -3.11 7.28 12.04
CA ALA A 181 -2.66 6.80 13.33
C ALA A 181 -2.33 7.94 14.32
N ASP A 182 -2.58 9.20 13.93
CA ASP A 182 -2.21 10.42 14.67
C ASP A 182 -0.70 10.53 14.92
N GLU A 183 0.11 10.01 14.02
CA GLU A 183 1.55 10.08 14.06
C GLU A 183 2.08 11.21 13.16
N ASN A 184 3.16 11.86 13.58
CA ASN A 184 3.81 12.88 12.75
C ASN A 184 4.45 12.22 11.52
N PRO A 185 4.07 12.58 10.28
CA PRO A 185 4.58 11.94 9.08
C PRO A 185 6.11 12.01 8.94
N LEU A 186 6.75 13.15 9.31
CA LEU A 186 8.21 13.28 9.19
C LEU A 186 8.95 12.35 10.14
N ASP A 187 8.46 12.16 11.35
CA ASP A 187 9.11 11.29 12.32
C ASP A 187 8.92 9.82 11.94
N ALA A 188 7.72 9.47 11.48
CA ALA A 188 7.41 8.12 11.01
C ALA A 188 8.18 7.74 9.74
N VAL A 189 8.28 8.65 8.76
CA VAL A 189 9.06 8.43 7.54
C VAL A 189 10.55 8.19 7.84
N LYS A 190 11.15 8.88 8.83
CA LYS A 190 12.54 8.61 9.27
C LYS A 190 12.75 7.15 9.71
N VAL A 191 11.72 6.52 10.28
CA VAL A 191 11.76 5.09 10.62
C VAL A 191 11.60 4.25 9.35
N GLY A 192 10.55 4.54 8.55
CA GLY A 192 10.17 3.74 7.38
C GLY A 192 11.23 3.69 6.29
N VAL A 193 12.00 4.77 6.07
CA VAL A 193 13.03 4.82 5.01
C VAL A 193 14.13 3.76 5.18
N ASN A 194 14.35 3.24 6.38
CA ASN A 194 15.32 2.17 6.61
C ASN A 194 14.91 0.83 5.98
N TYR A 195 13.63 0.66 5.66
CA TYR A 195 13.04 -0.58 5.14
C TYR A 195 12.34 -0.38 3.80
N ILE A 196 12.47 0.80 3.18
CA ILE A 196 11.67 1.20 2.03
C ILE A 196 11.84 0.25 0.85
N ALA A 197 10.72 -0.25 0.34
CA ALA A 197 10.61 -1.00 -0.90
C ALA A 197 9.84 -0.22 -1.97
N TYR A 198 8.89 0.61 -1.53
CA TYR A 198 8.02 1.40 -2.39
C TYR A 198 7.53 2.65 -1.64
N ALA A 199 7.01 3.65 -2.35
CA ALA A 199 6.54 4.88 -1.75
C ALA A 199 5.16 5.27 -2.29
N HIS A 200 4.23 5.57 -1.38
CA HIS A 200 2.96 6.24 -1.68
C HIS A 200 2.97 7.67 -1.19
N VAL A 201 2.31 8.53 -1.93
CA VAL A 201 2.06 9.93 -1.55
C VAL A 201 0.57 10.22 -1.62
N LYS A 202 0.06 10.74 -0.53
CA LYS A 202 -1.29 11.30 -0.41
C LYS A 202 -1.26 12.45 0.59
N ASP A 203 -2.28 13.27 0.57
CA ASP A 203 -2.39 14.43 1.46
C ASP A 203 -3.80 14.54 2.03
N PHE A 204 -3.92 15.20 3.18
CA PHE A 204 -5.17 15.30 3.91
C PHE A 204 -5.39 16.72 4.43
N TYR A 205 -6.65 17.16 4.41
CA TYR A 205 -7.13 18.20 5.32
C TYR A 205 -7.33 17.61 6.70
N TYR A 206 -7.00 18.38 7.73
CA TYR A 206 -7.09 17.96 9.13
C TYR A 206 -8.01 18.86 9.93
N LYS A 207 -8.79 18.27 10.85
CA LYS A 207 -9.53 18.97 11.89
C LYS A 207 -9.39 18.25 13.22
N ASP A 208 -9.28 19.04 14.28
CA ASP A 208 -9.23 18.51 15.64
C ASP A 208 -10.60 17.92 16.04
N LYS A 209 -10.58 16.87 16.85
CA LYS A 209 -11.77 16.20 17.36
C LYS A 209 -12.72 17.07 18.18
N SER A 210 -12.27 18.22 18.68
CA SER A 210 -13.12 19.21 19.34
C SER A 210 -14.03 19.98 18.37
N GLU A 211 -13.73 19.94 17.06
CA GLU A 211 -14.55 20.52 16.02
C GLU A 211 -15.63 19.51 15.57
N ALA A 212 -16.77 20.02 15.09
CA ALA A 212 -17.75 19.14 14.45
C ALA A 212 -17.14 18.50 13.20
N ARG A 213 -17.29 17.19 13.03
CA ARG A 213 -16.82 16.46 11.86
C ARG A 213 -17.66 16.84 10.64
N PRO A 214 -17.06 17.45 9.60
CA PRO A 214 -17.80 17.76 8.38
C PRO A 214 -18.08 16.50 7.55
N ASP A 215 -19.04 16.61 6.62
CA ASP A 215 -19.28 15.55 5.63
C ASP A 215 -18.01 15.27 4.82
N GLY A 216 -17.77 14.00 4.50
CA GLY A 216 -16.59 13.56 3.75
C GLY A 216 -15.33 13.36 4.61
N TYR A 217 -15.34 13.74 5.89
CA TYR A 217 -14.24 13.46 6.81
C TYR A 217 -14.42 12.12 7.52
N PHE A 218 -13.34 11.36 7.61
CA PHE A 218 -13.27 10.13 8.41
C PHE A 218 -12.46 10.37 9.69
N ARG A 219 -12.54 9.44 10.65
CA ARG A 219 -11.85 9.56 11.94
C ARG A 219 -10.44 8.98 11.88
N THR A 220 -9.53 9.62 12.60
CA THR A 220 -8.24 9.03 12.96
C THR A 220 -8.39 8.09 14.16
N ARG A 221 -7.28 7.46 14.59
CA ARG A 221 -7.26 6.62 15.80
C ARG A 221 -7.69 7.40 17.06
N ALA A 222 -7.23 8.64 17.23
CA ALA A 222 -7.54 9.50 18.36
C ALA A 222 -8.83 10.34 18.18
N ASP A 223 -9.68 9.99 17.21
CA ASP A 223 -10.92 10.69 16.85
C ASP A 223 -10.75 12.08 16.21
N ASN A 224 -9.55 12.47 15.78
CA ASN A 224 -9.39 13.61 14.89
C ASN A 224 -10.01 13.30 13.51
N HIS A 225 -10.13 14.30 12.65
CA HIS A 225 -10.84 14.17 11.39
C HIS A 225 -9.92 14.47 10.21
N LEU A 226 -9.90 13.57 9.23
CA LEU A 226 -9.16 13.70 7.98
C LEU A 226 -10.09 13.63 6.77
N CYS A 227 -9.75 14.38 5.74
CA CYS A 227 -10.36 14.27 4.42
C CYS A 227 -9.25 14.32 3.37
N GLY A 228 -9.31 13.46 2.34
CA GLY A 228 -8.35 13.52 1.24
C GLY A 228 -8.30 14.91 0.62
N SER A 229 -7.12 15.38 0.30
CA SER A 229 -6.88 16.66 -0.37
C SER A 229 -6.04 16.47 -1.62
N VAL A 230 -6.07 17.47 -2.49
CA VAL A 230 -5.09 17.55 -3.58
C VAL A 230 -3.69 17.61 -2.97
N LEU A 231 -2.76 16.86 -3.54
CA LEU A 231 -1.39 16.77 -3.04
C LEU A 231 -0.73 18.16 -2.99
N GLY A 232 -0.30 18.56 -1.80
CA GLY A 232 0.28 19.86 -1.51
C GLY A 232 -0.70 20.91 -0.98
N ASP A 233 -2.00 20.64 -0.98
CA ASP A 233 -3.03 21.53 -0.42
C ASP A 233 -3.41 21.17 1.04
N GLY A 234 -2.97 20.00 1.50
CA GLY A 234 -3.25 19.49 2.83
C GLY A 234 -2.18 19.84 3.86
N VAL A 235 -2.12 19.01 4.92
CA VAL A 235 -1.22 19.23 6.06
C VAL A 235 -0.04 18.27 6.10
N VAL A 236 0.01 17.27 5.21
CA VAL A 236 1.14 16.35 5.12
C VAL A 236 2.37 17.10 4.58
N PRO A 237 3.52 17.05 5.24
CA PRO A 237 4.75 17.70 4.75
C PRO A 237 5.37 16.89 3.60
N VAL A 238 4.65 16.87 2.46
CA VAL A 238 4.94 15.99 1.30
C VAL A 238 6.37 16.17 0.81
N LYS A 239 6.81 17.43 0.62
CA LYS A 239 8.14 17.73 0.09
C LYS A 239 9.23 17.20 1.02
N GLU A 240 9.11 17.47 2.32
CA GLU A 240 10.08 17.09 3.33
C GLU A 240 10.14 15.55 3.48
N CYS A 241 9.00 14.87 3.41
CA CYS A 241 8.94 13.41 3.39
C CYS A 241 9.65 12.83 2.16
N LEU A 242 9.41 13.39 0.97
CA LEU A 242 10.09 12.98 -0.26
C LEU A 242 11.60 13.26 -0.22
N ASP A 243 12.02 14.36 0.40
CA ASP A 243 13.44 14.67 0.59
C ASP A 243 14.12 13.62 1.51
N LEU A 244 13.45 13.15 2.57
CA LEU A 244 13.94 12.06 3.41
C LEU A 244 14.06 10.74 2.63
N ILE A 245 13.02 10.37 1.86
CA ILE A 245 13.01 9.17 1.03
C ILE A 245 14.14 9.21 0.00
N LYS A 246 14.33 10.34 -0.67
CA LYS A 246 15.43 10.55 -1.61
C LYS A 246 16.79 10.51 -0.93
N GLY A 247 16.88 11.04 0.30
CA GLY A 247 18.11 11.14 1.08
C GLY A 247 18.76 9.80 1.40
N VAL A 248 17.97 8.70 1.46
CA VAL A 248 18.49 7.33 1.65
C VAL A 248 18.86 6.63 0.33
N GLY A 249 18.86 7.35 -0.80
CA GLY A 249 19.20 6.81 -2.11
C GLY A 249 18.04 6.07 -2.81
N TYR A 250 16.81 6.19 -2.31
CA TYR A 250 15.66 5.62 -3.01
C TYR A 250 15.42 6.36 -4.33
N ASP A 251 15.54 5.65 -5.44
CA ASP A 251 15.34 6.17 -6.80
C ASP A 251 14.45 5.22 -7.63
N SER A 252 13.27 4.94 -7.11
CA SER A 252 12.28 4.10 -7.77
C SER A 252 10.97 4.85 -7.97
N TRP A 253 9.85 4.20 -7.77
CA TRP A 253 8.52 4.74 -8.01
C TRP A 253 7.98 5.49 -6.79
N VAL A 254 7.33 6.62 -7.05
CA VAL A 254 6.47 7.32 -6.09
C VAL A 254 5.07 7.31 -6.68
N THR A 255 4.15 6.64 -6.01
CA THR A 255 2.78 6.47 -6.48
C THR A 255 1.84 7.45 -5.78
N LEU A 256 1.11 8.21 -6.60
CA LEU A 256 0.01 9.05 -6.11
C LEU A 256 -1.17 8.13 -5.78
N GLU A 257 -1.69 8.25 -4.56
CA GLU A 257 -2.93 7.61 -4.14
C GLU A 257 -3.89 8.67 -3.60
N TYR A 258 -5.09 8.76 -4.21
CA TYR A 258 -6.08 9.80 -3.88
C TYR A 258 -7.46 9.18 -3.63
#